data_4dc0a207da9756a9493578b2bdd1a4ad
#
_entry.id   4dc0a207da9756a9493578b2bdd1a4ad
#
_cell.length_a   1.000
_cell.length_b   1.000
_cell.length_c   1.000
_cell.angle_alpha   90.00
_cell.angle_beta   90.00
_cell.angle_gamma   90.00
#
_symmetry.space_group_name_H-M   'P 1'
#
loop_
_entity.id
_entity.type
_entity.pdbx_description
1 polymer ?
#
loop_
_entity_poly.entity_id
_entity_poly.type
_entity_poly.pdbx_seq_one_letter_code
_entity_poly.pdbx_strand_id
1 'polypeptide(L)'
;DTGTKMIHLGKNTRSTIISKGISAGHSQNSYRGLVKVGSKATDARNYSSCDSLLLGNKCGAHTFPYIDVANNNAIVEHEATTSKISEDQLFYCNQRGISTEDAVGLIVGGYAKEVINKLPMEFAVEAQKLLSVSLEGSVG
;
A
#
# COMPACT_ATOMS: atom_id res chain seq x y z
N ASP A 1 1.53 -9.43 -8.90
CA ASP A 1 2.43 -8.37 -9.36
C ASP A 1 1.58 -7.16 -9.80
N THR A 2 1.84 -6.01 -9.21
CA THR A 2 1.14 -4.77 -9.51
C THR A 2 2.14 -3.67 -9.81
N GLY A 3 1.70 -2.60 -10.49
CA GLY A 3 2.60 -1.52 -10.78
C GLY A 3 1.89 -0.20 -11.05
N THR A 4 2.66 0.87 -10.91
CA THR A 4 2.25 2.22 -11.26
C THR A 4 3.28 2.87 -12.17
N LYS A 5 2.81 3.83 -12.95
CA LYS A 5 3.66 4.60 -13.86
C LYS A 5 3.26 6.06 -13.82
N MET A 6 4.22 6.93 -13.51
CA MET A 6 4.02 8.37 -13.55
C MET A 6 5.13 9.03 -14.38
N ILE A 7 4.72 9.83 -15.36
CA ILE A 7 5.64 10.56 -16.23
C ILE A 7 5.31 12.05 -16.17
N HIS A 8 6.24 12.84 -15.64
CA HIS A 8 6.16 14.30 -15.60
C HIS A 8 6.76 14.88 -16.88
N LEU A 9 5.94 15.53 -17.68
CA LEU A 9 6.33 16.18 -18.95
C LEU A 9 6.31 17.71 -18.87
N GLY A 10 5.34 18.25 -18.11
CA GLY A 10 5.13 19.69 -17.96
C GLY A 10 5.79 20.27 -16.70
N LYS A 11 5.86 21.60 -16.67
CA LYS A 11 6.36 22.37 -15.50
C LYS A 11 5.35 22.33 -14.35
N ASN A 12 5.82 22.44 -13.12
CA ASN A 12 5.00 22.54 -11.89
C ASN A 12 4.02 21.38 -11.70
N THR A 13 4.35 20.21 -12.22
CA THR A 13 3.50 19.01 -12.09
C THR A 13 3.65 18.37 -10.72
N ARG A 14 2.55 17.82 -10.20
CA ARG A 14 2.52 17.09 -8.92
C ARG A 14 1.93 15.71 -9.12
N SER A 15 2.50 14.74 -8.44
CA SER A 15 1.93 13.39 -8.38
C SER A 15 2.12 12.76 -7.01
N THR A 16 1.16 11.94 -6.62
CA THR A 16 1.22 11.13 -5.41
C THR A 16 0.85 9.70 -5.75
N ILE A 17 1.70 8.77 -5.34
CA ILE A 17 1.45 7.33 -5.48
C ILE A 17 1.37 6.76 -4.08
N ILE A 18 0.25 6.11 -3.76
CA ILE A 18 0.07 5.38 -2.50
C ILE A 18 -0.28 3.94 -2.86
N SER A 19 0.60 3.02 -2.50
CA SER A 19 0.42 1.59 -2.70
C SER A 19 0.35 0.88 -1.35
N LYS A 20 -0.74 0.17 -1.11
CA LYS A 20 -0.94 -0.65 0.09
C LYS A 20 -1.05 -2.11 -0.33
N GLY A 21 -0.10 -2.93 0.09
CA GLY A 21 -0.07 -4.37 -0.18
C GLY A 21 -0.39 -5.17 1.08
N ILE A 22 -1.15 -6.25 0.94
CA ILE A 22 -1.42 -7.20 2.02
C ILE A 22 -1.04 -8.58 1.52
N SER A 23 -0.16 -9.26 2.25
CA SER A 23 0.27 -10.62 1.96
C SER A 23 -0.10 -11.54 3.12
N ALA A 24 -0.76 -12.66 2.82
CA ALA A 24 -1.18 -13.65 3.81
C ALA A 24 -0.77 -15.07 3.39
N GLY A 25 -0.70 -16.00 4.34
CA GLY A 25 -0.39 -17.39 4.09
C GLY A 25 0.97 -17.61 3.44
N HIS A 26 1.00 -18.03 2.18
CA HIS A 26 2.20 -18.25 1.36
C HIS A 26 2.32 -17.26 0.19
N SER A 27 1.52 -16.20 0.16
CA SER A 27 1.50 -15.25 -0.94
C SER A 27 2.80 -14.42 -1.00
N GLN A 28 3.18 -14.04 -2.23
CA GLN A 28 4.31 -13.17 -2.51
C GLN A 28 3.82 -12.01 -3.36
N ASN A 29 3.77 -10.82 -2.79
CA ASN A 29 3.35 -9.61 -3.51
C ASN A 29 4.56 -8.88 -4.06
N SER A 30 4.45 -8.39 -5.30
CA SER A 30 5.45 -7.54 -5.92
C SER A 30 4.81 -6.25 -6.40
N TYR A 31 5.43 -5.13 -6.06
CA TYR A 31 5.06 -3.81 -6.54
C TYR A 31 6.19 -3.22 -7.40
N ARG A 32 5.85 -2.74 -8.61
CA ARG A 32 6.79 -2.08 -9.53
C ARG A 32 6.35 -0.65 -9.76
N GLY A 33 7.17 0.33 -9.36
CA GLY A 33 6.87 1.75 -9.51
C GLY A 33 7.82 2.42 -10.51
N LEU A 34 7.27 3.04 -11.57
CA LEU A 34 8.04 3.89 -12.47
C LEU A 34 7.68 5.35 -12.21
N VAL A 35 8.68 6.17 -11.89
CA VAL A 35 8.57 7.64 -11.88
C VAL A 35 9.61 8.21 -12.83
N LYS A 36 9.15 8.92 -13.85
CA LYS A 36 10.03 9.58 -14.82
C LYS A 36 9.76 11.07 -14.85
N VAL A 37 10.82 11.88 -14.77
CA VAL A 37 10.76 13.33 -14.89
C VAL A 37 11.55 13.76 -16.11
N GLY A 38 10.86 14.33 -17.10
CA GLY A 38 11.48 14.81 -18.33
C GLY A 38 12.33 16.08 -18.10
N SER A 39 13.29 16.34 -19.00
CA SER A 39 14.22 17.48 -18.89
C SER A 39 13.53 18.84 -18.87
N LYS A 40 12.31 18.95 -19.44
CA LYS A 40 11.50 20.19 -19.46
C LYS A 40 10.53 20.33 -18.28
N ALA A 41 10.44 19.30 -17.43
CA ALA A 41 9.53 19.26 -16.29
C ALA A 41 10.15 19.95 -15.04
N THR A 42 10.37 21.25 -15.13
CA THR A 42 10.88 22.03 -14.01
C THR A 42 9.86 22.10 -12.88
N ASP A 43 10.35 22.08 -11.63
CA ASP A 43 9.53 22.13 -10.41
C ASP A 43 8.50 21.01 -10.32
N ALA A 44 8.79 19.87 -10.95
CA ALA A 44 7.99 18.66 -10.80
C ALA A 44 8.22 18.05 -9.40
N ARG A 45 7.15 17.56 -8.79
CA ARG A 45 7.23 16.88 -7.50
C ARG A 45 6.45 15.56 -7.53
N ASN A 46 7.11 14.49 -7.12
CA ASN A 46 6.48 13.19 -6.87
C ASN A 46 6.70 12.80 -5.41
N TYR A 47 5.65 12.24 -4.81
CA TYR A 47 5.72 11.49 -3.56
C TYR A 47 5.17 10.09 -3.79
N SER A 48 5.94 9.07 -3.44
CA SER A 48 5.55 7.67 -3.57
C SER A 48 5.70 6.97 -2.22
N SER A 49 4.63 6.37 -1.71
CA SER A 49 4.63 5.54 -0.51
C SER A 49 4.15 4.13 -0.86
N CYS A 50 4.96 3.13 -0.51
CA CYS A 50 4.70 1.72 -0.77
C CYS A 50 4.74 0.96 0.55
N ASP A 51 3.57 0.72 1.14
CA ASP A 51 3.46 0.03 2.41
C ASP A 51 2.96 -1.39 2.21
N SER A 52 3.55 -2.33 2.92
CA SER A 52 3.17 -3.75 2.89
C SER A 52 2.89 -4.28 4.29
N LEU A 53 1.76 -4.95 4.44
CA LEU A 53 1.36 -5.62 5.67
C LEU A 53 1.42 -7.13 5.48
N LEU A 54 2.16 -7.81 6.36
CA LEU A 54 2.33 -9.26 6.34
C LEU A 54 1.46 -9.94 7.41
N LEU A 55 0.67 -10.91 6.98
CA LEU A 55 -0.17 -11.76 7.82
C LEU A 55 0.43 -13.17 7.85
N GLY A 56 1.35 -13.41 8.78
CA GLY A 56 2.01 -14.70 8.93
C GLY A 56 3.51 -14.68 8.66
N ASN A 57 4.13 -15.87 8.62
CA ASN A 57 5.58 -16.03 8.56
C ASN A 57 6.11 -16.52 7.21
N LYS A 58 5.22 -16.95 6.31
CA LYS A 58 5.57 -17.58 5.04
C LYS A 58 5.21 -16.72 3.83
N CYS A 59 4.59 -15.55 4.06
CA CYS A 59 4.29 -14.57 3.02
C CYS A 59 5.40 -13.53 2.91
N GLY A 60 5.44 -12.83 1.76
CA GLY A 60 6.44 -11.81 1.49
C GLY A 60 5.90 -10.64 0.68
N ALA A 61 6.65 -9.55 0.70
CA ALA A 61 6.38 -8.37 -0.12
C ALA A 61 7.70 -7.85 -0.70
N HIS A 62 7.65 -7.46 -1.97
CA HIS A 62 8.79 -6.99 -2.74
C HIS A 62 8.44 -5.67 -3.42
N THR A 63 9.34 -4.69 -3.34
CA THR A 63 9.17 -3.37 -3.97
C THR A 63 10.33 -3.10 -4.92
N PHE A 64 9.99 -2.77 -6.18
CA PHE A 64 10.95 -2.50 -7.25
C PHE A 64 10.71 -1.08 -7.81
N PRO A 65 11.25 -0.03 -7.16
CA PRO A 65 11.14 1.33 -7.67
C PRO A 65 12.09 1.53 -8.85
N TYR A 66 11.64 2.22 -9.89
CA TYR A 66 12.46 2.73 -10.99
C TYR A 66 12.23 4.24 -11.10
N ILE A 67 13.28 5.02 -10.84
CA ILE A 67 13.23 6.48 -10.80
C ILE A 67 14.24 7.03 -11.81
N ASP A 68 13.74 7.79 -12.80
CA ASP A 68 14.52 8.44 -13.85
C ASP A 68 14.24 9.95 -13.84
N VAL A 69 15.19 10.76 -13.39
CA VAL A 69 15.03 12.22 -13.22
C VAL A 69 16.03 12.94 -14.12
N ALA A 70 15.52 13.58 -15.16
CA ALA A 70 16.31 14.36 -16.12
C ALA A 70 16.28 15.88 -15.88
N ASN A 71 15.78 16.34 -14.70
CA ASN A 71 15.72 17.76 -14.34
C ASN A 71 16.15 17.98 -12.88
N ASN A 72 17.15 18.82 -12.68
CA ASN A 72 17.75 19.06 -11.35
C ASN A 72 16.85 19.83 -10.37
N ASN A 73 15.79 20.48 -10.85
CA ASN A 73 14.84 21.21 -10.00
C ASN A 73 13.64 20.32 -9.58
N ALA A 74 13.63 19.06 -9.96
CA ALA A 74 12.56 18.16 -9.55
C ALA A 74 12.84 17.56 -8.16
N ILE A 75 11.77 17.32 -7.42
CA ILE A 75 11.81 16.64 -6.12
C ILE A 75 11.06 15.32 -6.27
N VAL A 76 11.77 14.21 -6.02
CA VAL A 76 11.18 12.87 -6.04
C VAL A 76 11.48 12.19 -4.71
N GLU A 77 10.41 11.84 -4.01
CA GLU A 77 10.46 11.19 -2.70
C GLU A 77 9.85 9.80 -2.83
N HIS A 78 10.57 8.80 -2.32
CA HIS A 78 10.09 7.41 -2.28
C HIS A 78 10.31 6.82 -0.90
N GLU A 79 9.23 6.31 -0.33
CA GLU A 79 9.20 5.63 0.95
C GLU A 79 8.65 4.22 0.78
N ALA A 80 9.27 3.24 1.41
CA ALA A 80 8.78 1.87 1.41
C ALA A 80 8.85 1.31 2.83
N THR A 81 7.72 0.80 3.32
CA THR A 81 7.64 0.16 4.63
C THR A 81 7.08 -1.25 4.50
N THR A 82 7.58 -2.15 5.34
CA THR A 82 7.02 -3.49 5.49
C THR A 82 6.80 -3.75 6.97
N SER A 83 5.57 -4.02 7.33
CA SER A 83 5.17 -4.32 8.70
C SER A 83 4.50 -5.69 8.79
N LYS A 84 4.59 -6.30 9.94
CA LYS A 84 3.89 -7.53 10.28
C LYS A 84 2.90 -7.23 11.39
N ILE A 85 1.76 -7.91 11.42
CA ILE A 85 0.83 -7.79 12.55
C ILE A 85 1.55 -8.20 13.83
N SER A 86 1.50 -7.32 14.82
CA SER A 86 2.10 -7.54 16.12
C SER A 86 1.28 -8.53 16.96
N GLU A 87 1.95 -9.51 17.55
CA GLU A 87 1.33 -10.42 18.51
C GLU A 87 0.75 -9.68 19.74
N ASP A 88 1.39 -8.57 20.14
CA ASP A 88 0.90 -7.72 21.22
C ASP A 88 -0.44 -7.04 20.88
N GLN A 89 -0.61 -6.61 19.63
CA GLN A 89 -1.88 -6.04 19.17
C GLN A 89 -2.99 -7.08 19.17
N LEU A 90 -2.71 -8.29 18.70
CA LEU A 90 -3.66 -9.40 18.74
C LEU A 90 -4.01 -9.80 20.18
N PHE A 91 -3.00 -9.91 21.04
CA PHE A 91 -3.19 -10.18 22.47
C PHE A 91 -4.08 -9.12 23.12
N TYR A 92 -3.84 -7.84 22.87
CA TYR A 92 -4.66 -6.74 23.37
C TYR A 92 -6.12 -6.84 22.95
N CYS A 93 -6.39 -7.20 21.70
CA CYS A 93 -7.75 -7.42 21.19
C CYS A 93 -8.40 -8.62 21.86
N ASN A 94 -7.66 -9.74 21.99
CA ASN A 94 -8.15 -10.97 22.60
C ASN A 94 -8.51 -10.77 24.09
N GLN A 95 -7.73 -9.97 24.82
CA GLN A 95 -8.04 -9.61 26.22
C GLN A 95 -9.37 -8.85 26.37
N ARG A 96 -9.87 -8.26 25.29
CA ARG A 96 -11.16 -7.57 25.25
C ARG A 96 -12.30 -8.41 24.66
N GLY A 97 -12.06 -9.70 24.46
CA GLY A 97 -13.04 -10.65 23.95
C GLY A 97 -13.25 -10.59 22.43
N ILE A 98 -12.35 -9.90 21.70
CA ILE A 98 -12.37 -9.89 20.23
C ILE A 98 -11.60 -11.13 19.77
N SER A 99 -12.18 -11.92 18.87
CA SER A 99 -11.51 -13.10 18.31
C SER A 99 -10.27 -12.69 17.51
N THR A 100 -9.32 -13.59 17.35
CA THR A 100 -8.10 -13.31 16.55
C THR A 100 -8.47 -12.96 15.10
N GLU A 101 -9.44 -13.64 14.53
CA GLU A 101 -9.94 -13.40 13.18
C GLU A 101 -10.55 -12.01 13.03
N ASP A 102 -11.43 -11.62 13.95
CA ASP A 102 -12.01 -10.27 13.97
C ASP A 102 -10.96 -9.19 14.18
N ALA A 103 -9.97 -9.44 15.05
CA ALA A 103 -8.86 -8.50 15.31
C ALA A 103 -8.02 -8.27 14.04
N VAL A 104 -7.70 -9.33 13.30
CA VAL A 104 -7.01 -9.21 12.02
C VAL A 104 -7.85 -8.45 11.02
N GLY A 105 -9.15 -8.73 10.91
CA GLY A 105 -10.08 -8.01 10.05
C GLY A 105 -10.12 -6.51 10.35
N LEU A 106 -10.13 -6.13 11.63
CA LEU A 106 -10.11 -4.72 12.07
C LEU A 106 -8.79 -4.03 11.68
N ILE A 107 -7.63 -4.68 11.91
CA ILE A 107 -6.31 -4.13 11.60
C ILE A 107 -6.18 -3.92 10.08
N VAL A 108 -6.54 -4.92 9.29
CA VAL A 108 -6.48 -4.85 7.82
C VAL A 108 -7.44 -3.82 7.25
N GLY A 109 -8.66 -3.75 7.79
CA GLY A 109 -9.65 -2.73 7.41
C GLY A 109 -9.13 -1.32 7.69
N GLY A 110 -8.49 -1.11 8.84
CA GLY A 110 -7.83 0.15 9.20
C GLY A 110 -6.67 0.50 8.25
N TYR A 111 -5.86 -0.48 7.91
CA TYR A 111 -4.71 -0.31 7.02
C TYR A 111 -5.11 0.09 5.59
N ALA A 112 -6.16 -0.51 5.04
CA ALA A 112 -6.65 -0.22 3.70
C ALA A 112 -7.47 1.08 3.61
N LYS A 113 -7.94 1.61 4.74
CA LYS A 113 -8.89 2.73 4.81
C LYS A 113 -8.41 3.99 4.08
N GLU A 114 -7.12 4.28 4.10
CA GLU A 114 -6.56 5.44 3.41
C GLU A 114 -6.83 5.43 1.91
N VAL A 115 -6.73 4.27 1.27
CA VAL A 115 -6.98 4.11 -0.17
C VAL A 115 -8.48 4.04 -0.42
N ILE A 116 -9.21 3.25 0.38
CA ILE A 116 -10.66 3.05 0.22
C ILE A 116 -11.41 4.37 0.34
N ASN A 117 -11.04 5.25 1.28
CA ASN A 117 -11.70 6.54 1.48
C ASN A 117 -11.53 7.52 0.31
N LYS A 118 -10.63 7.26 -0.64
CA LYS A 118 -10.46 8.07 -1.85
C LYS A 118 -11.38 7.63 -3.00
N LEU A 119 -12.05 6.48 -2.85
CA LEU A 119 -13.00 5.98 -3.83
C LEU A 119 -14.37 6.67 -3.65
N PRO A 120 -15.16 6.80 -4.74
CA PRO A 120 -16.58 7.09 -4.63
C PRO A 120 -17.25 6.09 -3.69
N MET A 121 -18.30 6.54 -2.97
CA MET A 121 -18.92 5.77 -1.88
C MET A 121 -19.37 4.38 -2.29
N GLU A 122 -19.94 4.23 -3.49
CA GLU A 122 -20.42 2.95 -4.02
C GLU A 122 -19.27 1.94 -4.15
N PHE A 123 -18.13 2.38 -4.69
CA PHE A 123 -16.93 1.54 -4.83
C PHE A 123 -16.22 1.29 -3.50
N ALA A 124 -16.25 2.26 -2.59
CA ALA A 124 -15.65 2.11 -1.26
C ALA A 124 -16.34 1.00 -0.46
N VAL A 125 -17.67 0.96 -0.47
CA VAL A 125 -18.47 -0.08 0.20
C VAL A 125 -18.20 -1.45 -0.39
N GLU A 126 -18.15 -1.56 -1.72
CA GLU A 126 -17.86 -2.81 -2.41
C GLU A 126 -16.43 -3.30 -2.12
N ALA A 127 -15.43 -2.41 -2.21
CA ALA A 127 -14.04 -2.74 -1.92
C ALA A 127 -13.86 -3.22 -0.46
N GLN A 128 -14.57 -2.62 0.49
CA GLN A 128 -14.54 -3.03 1.89
C GLN A 128 -15.10 -4.43 2.10
N LYS A 129 -16.22 -4.75 1.44
CA LYS A 129 -16.82 -6.10 1.48
C LYS A 129 -15.91 -7.15 0.87
N LEU A 130 -15.33 -6.86 -0.32
CA LEU A 130 -14.41 -7.77 -0.99
C LEU A 130 -13.16 -8.02 -0.16
N LEU A 131 -12.64 -7.01 0.51
CA LEU A 131 -11.49 -7.15 1.40
C LEU A 131 -11.80 -8.09 2.57
N SER A 132 -12.97 -7.95 3.21
CA SER A 132 -13.36 -8.83 4.32
C SER A 132 -13.51 -10.29 3.89
N VAL A 133 -14.19 -10.53 2.76
CA VAL A 133 -14.37 -11.89 2.20
C VAL A 133 -13.02 -12.52 1.80
N SER A 134 -12.11 -11.74 1.23
CA SER A 134 -10.79 -12.24 0.82
C SER A 134 -9.89 -12.63 1.99
N LEU A 135 -10.18 -12.15 3.19
CA LEU A 135 -9.43 -12.44 4.40
C LEU A 135 -10.02 -13.59 5.22
N GLU A 136 -11.26 -13.99 4.93
CA GLU A 136 -11.89 -15.17 5.56
C GLU A 136 -11.03 -16.41 5.26
N GLY A 137 -10.56 -17.09 6.31
CA GLY A 137 -9.70 -18.28 6.21
C GLY A 137 -8.21 -17.99 5.94
N SER A 138 -7.78 -16.73 5.88
CA SER A 138 -6.35 -16.40 5.70
C SER A 138 -5.57 -16.34 7.04
N VAL A 139 -6.26 -16.43 8.15
CA VAL A 139 -5.73 -16.46 9.52
C VAL A 139 -5.80 -17.90 10.03
N GLY A 140 -4.82 -18.71 9.65
CA GLY A 140 -4.67 -20.09 10.09
C GLY A 140 -3.20 -20.46 10.23
#